data_d129b467a2f06d55fd9615e879d75964
#
_entry.id   d129b467a2f06d55fd9615e879d75964
#
_cell.length_a   1.000
_cell.length_b   1.000
_cell.length_c   1.000
_cell.angle_alpha   90.00
_cell.angle_beta   90.00
_cell.angle_gamma   90.00
#
_symmetry.space_group_name_H-M   'P 1'
#
loop_
_entity.id
_entity.type
_entity.pdbx_description
1 polymer ?
#
loop_
_entity_poly.entity_id
_entity_poly.type
_entity_poly.pdbx_seq_one_letter_code
_entity_poly.pdbx_strand_id
1 'polypeptide(L)'
;ARGYKPGRFSFNVKGGRCEACQGDGVIKIEMHFLPDVYVECETCKGQRYNRETLEVKFKGKSIADVLDMTVEDAQSFFQAVPSIREKMDALMRVGLGYIKVGQQATTLSGGEAQRVKLSKELSKRSTGRTLYILDEPTTGLHFEDVRKLLEVLHELVDQGNTVVVIEHNLDVIKTADHIIDIGPEGGDGGGQ
;
A
#
# COMPACT_ATOMS: atom_id res chain seq x y z
N ALA A 1 -8.84 -31.60 6.54
CA ALA A 1 -7.74 -30.70 6.17
C ALA A 1 -7.04 -31.23 4.92
N ARG A 2 -6.97 -30.45 3.84
CA ARG A 2 -6.39 -30.87 2.56
C ARG A 2 -4.84 -30.87 2.55
N GLY A 3 -4.16 -30.66 3.69
CA GLY A 3 -2.69 -30.67 3.79
C GLY A 3 -1.98 -29.53 3.04
N TYR A 4 -2.69 -28.47 2.67
CA TYR A 4 -2.11 -27.36 1.92
C TYR A 4 -1.16 -26.52 2.80
N LYS A 5 0.02 -26.22 2.27
CA LYS A 5 1.01 -25.33 2.92
C LYS A 5 0.67 -23.86 2.64
N PRO A 6 1.12 -22.91 3.49
CA PRO A 6 0.86 -21.47 3.31
C PRO A 6 1.25 -20.93 1.92
N GLY A 7 2.34 -21.42 1.33
CA GLY A 7 2.80 -21.02 -0.01
C GLY A 7 1.77 -21.22 -1.12
N ARG A 8 0.80 -22.14 -0.94
CA ARG A 8 -0.28 -22.33 -1.92
C ARG A 8 -1.17 -21.09 -2.09
N PHE A 9 -1.28 -20.29 -1.04
CA PHE A 9 -2.09 -19.06 -1.04
C PHE A 9 -1.29 -17.82 -1.42
N SER A 10 -0.05 -17.98 -1.88
CA SER A 10 0.74 -16.90 -2.45
C SER A 10 0.58 -16.89 -3.98
N PHE A 11 0.19 -15.75 -4.53
CA PHE A 11 0.12 -15.57 -6.00
C PHE A 11 1.52 -15.48 -6.65
N ASN A 12 2.59 -15.32 -5.86
CA ASN A 12 3.98 -15.30 -6.34
C ASN A 12 4.60 -16.71 -6.42
N VAL A 13 3.95 -17.74 -5.88
CA VAL A 13 4.51 -19.09 -5.77
C VAL A 13 3.68 -20.06 -6.60
N LYS A 14 4.35 -20.95 -7.34
CA LYS A 14 3.66 -22.02 -8.10
C LYS A 14 2.89 -22.98 -7.17
N GLY A 15 1.83 -23.56 -7.70
CA GLY A 15 1.05 -24.62 -7.05
C GLY A 15 -0.36 -24.23 -6.60
N GLY A 16 -0.62 -22.95 -6.31
CA GLY A 16 -1.96 -22.45 -5.97
C GLY A 16 -2.43 -21.31 -6.85
N ARG A 17 -1.51 -20.58 -7.48
CA ARG A 17 -1.81 -19.48 -8.39
C ARG A 17 -2.33 -19.99 -9.75
N CYS A 18 -2.99 -19.12 -10.49
CA CYS A 18 -3.31 -19.37 -11.88
C CYS A 18 -2.03 -19.39 -12.72
N GLU A 19 -1.73 -20.47 -13.39
CA GLU A 19 -0.50 -20.58 -14.18
C GLU A 19 -0.60 -19.83 -15.52
N ALA A 20 -1.82 -19.58 -16.06
CA ALA A 20 -2.01 -18.82 -17.29
C ALA A 20 -1.56 -17.35 -17.16
N CYS A 21 -1.91 -16.69 -16.05
CA CYS A 21 -1.48 -15.32 -15.74
C CYS A 21 -0.40 -15.25 -14.65
N GLN A 22 0.12 -16.38 -14.21
CA GLN A 22 1.14 -16.49 -13.17
C GLN A 22 0.77 -15.79 -11.83
N GLY A 23 -0.53 -15.62 -11.58
CA GLY A 23 -1.03 -15.00 -10.37
C GLY A 23 -1.34 -13.50 -10.51
N ASP A 24 -1.13 -12.89 -11.67
CA ASP A 24 -1.39 -11.46 -11.88
C ASP A 24 -2.89 -11.13 -12.02
N GLY A 25 -3.71 -12.13 -12.42
CA GLY A 25 -5.13 -11.93 -12.69
C GLY A 25 -5.40 -11.29 -14.06
N VAL A 26 -4.38 -10.71 -14.67
CA VAL A 26 -4.41 -10.08 -16.00
C VAL A 26 -3.30 -10.63 -16.87
N ILE A 27 -3.46 -10.52 -18.18
CA ILE A 27 -2.45 -10.85 -19.18
C ILE A 27 -2.01 -9.55 -19.83
N LYS A 28 -0.71 -9.30 -19.82
CA LYS A 28 -0.09 -8.15 -20.47
C LYS A 28 0.05 -8.45 -21.97
N ILE A 29 -0.49 -7.59 -22.81
CA ILE A 29 -0.30 -7.62 -24.25
C ILE A 29 0.67 -6.49 -24.62
N GLU A 30 1.88 -6.85 -24.99
CA GLU A 30 2.90 -5.87 -25.40
C GLU A 30 2.63 -5.39 -26.82
N MET A 31 2.59 -4.08 -26.97
CA MET A 31 2.40 -3.40 -28.26
C MET A 31 3.64 -2.57 -28.59
N HIS A 32 4.35 -2.90 -29.66
CA HIS A 32 5.67 -2.31 -30.00
C HIS A 32 5.71 -0.78 -30.07
N PHE A 33 4.61 -0.09 -30.36
CA PHE A 33 4.56 1.37 -30.52
C PHE A 33 3.44 2.05 -29.73
N LEU A 34 2.69 1.29 -28.93
CA LEU A 34 1.58 1.77 -28.10
C LEU A 34 1.77 1.33 -26.66
N PRO A 35 1.14 1.99 -25.68
CA PRO A 35 1.14 1.52 -24.30
C PRO A 35 0.64 0.08 -24.21
N ASP A 36 1.27 -0.70 -23.33
CA ASP A 36 0.88 -2.06 -23.05
C ASP A 36 -0.59 -2.14 -22.61
N VAL A 37 -1.32 -3.13 -23.12
CA VAL A 37 -2.71 -3.37 -22.76
C VAL A 37 -2.78 -4.53 -21.79
N TYR A 38 -3.54 -4.37 -20.72
CA TYR A 38 -3.80 -5.40 -19.73
C TYR A 38 -5.23 -5.90 -19.87
N VAL A 39 -5.38 -7.19 -20.17
CA VAL A 39 -6.69 -7.84 -20.28
C VAL A 39 -6.89 -8.83 -19.16
N GLU A 40 -8.12 -8.98 -18.68
CA GLU A 40 -8.45 -9.95 -17.66
C GLU A 40 -8.10 -11.38 -18.12
N CYS A 41 -7.51 -12.18 -17.23
CA CYS A 41 -7.17 -13.56 -17.53
C CYS A 41 -8.44 -14.41 -17.67
N GLU A 42 -8.70 -14.93 -18.86
CA GLU A 42 -9.89 -15.76 -19.15
C GLU A 42 -9.94 -17.03 -18.30
N THR A 43 -8.78 -17.60 -17.94
CA THR A 43 -8.70 -18.84 -17.16
C THR A 43 -9.14 -18.66 -15.72
N CYS A 44 -8.68 -17.60 -15.03
CA CYS A 44 -9.03 -17.36 -13.64
C CYS A 44 -10.02 -16.22 -13.44
N LYS A 45 -10.42 -15.51 -14.49
CA LYS A 45 -11.34 -14.35 -14.43
C LYS A 45 -10.93 -13.36 -13.34
N GLY A 46 -9.69 -12.90 -13.39
CA GLY A 46 -9.14 -11.94 -12.42
C GLY A 46 -8.82 -12.51 -11.03
N GLN A 47 -9.23 -13.74 -10.70
CA GLN A 47 -9.14 -14.30 -9.34
C GLN A 47 -7.74 -14.73 -8.91
N ARG A 48 -6.75 -14.74 -9.78
CA ARG A 48 -5.32 -15.02 -9.54
C ARG A 48 -4.95 -16.45 -9.14
N TYR A 49 -5.90 -17.27 -8.72
CA TYR A 49 -5.67 -18.62 -8.18
C TYR A 49 -6.38 -19.69 -9.02
N ASN A 50 -5.91 -20.92 -8.88
CA ASN A 50 -6.60 -22.07 -9.47
C ASN A 50 -7.86 -22.43 -8.67
N ARG A 51 -8.76 -23.19 -9.29
CA ARG A 51 -10.05 -23.56 -8.72
C ARG A 51 -9.93 -24.25 -7.36
N GLU A 52 -8.97 -25.17 -7.21
CA GLU A 52 -8.79 -25.94 -5.97
C GLU A 52 -8.41 -25.06 -4.79
N THR A 53 -7.60 -24.00 -5.02
CA THR A 53 -7.22 -23.02 -4.01
C THR A 53 -8.42 -22.15 -3.62
N LEU A 54 -9.25 -21.77 -4.59
CA LEU A 54 -10.46 -20.96 -4.37
C LEU A 54 -11.56 -21.69 -3.60
N GLU A 55 -11.56 -23.04 -3.62
CA GLU A 55 -12.49 -23.84 -2.82
C GLU A 55 -12.21 -23.74 -1.31
N VAL A 56 -10.99 -23.36 -0.89
CA VAL A 56 -10.66 -23.18 0.51
C VAL A 56 -11.21 -21.84 0.99
N LYS A 57 -12.06 -21.89 2.00
CA LYS A 57 -12.73 -20.70 2.54
C LYS A 57 -12.44 -20.49 4.02
N PHE A 58 -12.28 -19.24 4.40
CA PHE A 58 -12.23 -18.76 5.77
C PHE A 58 -13.41 -17.81 6.01
N LYS A 59 -14.27 -18.09 6.98
CA LYS A 59 -15.53 -17.36 7.21
C LYS A 59 -16.36 -17.15 5.93
N GLY A 60 -16.43 -18.18 5.06
CA GLY A 60 -17.17 -18.13 3.82
C GLY A 60 -16.48 -17.43 2.64
N LYS A 61 -15.32 -16.81 2.82
CA LYS A 61 -14.56 -16.09 1.81
C LYS A 61 -13.36 -16.90 1.32
N SER A 62 -13.13 -16.93 0.00
CA SER A 62 -11.92 -17.46 -0.62
C SER A 62 -10.77 -16.46 -0.51
N ILE A 63 -9.55 -16.88 -0.86
CA ILE A 63 -8.41 -15.94 -0.92
C ILE A 63 -8.62 -14.84 -1.97
N ALA A 64 -9.29 -15.10 -3.07
CA ALA A 64 -9.62 -14.07 -4.06
C ALA A 64 -10.59 -13.05 -3.50
N ASP A 65 -11.64 -13.49 -2.78
CA ASP A 65 -12.58 -12.59 -2.11
C ASP A 65 -11.86 -11.68 -1.09
N VAL A 66 -10.87 -12.23 -0.37
CA VAL A 66 -10.07 -11.47 0.60
C VAL A 66 -9.19 -10.44 -0.09
N LEU A 67 -8.58 -10.78 -1.23
CA LEU A 67 -7.76 -9.83 -2.00
C LEU A 67 -8.60 -8.70 -2.61
N ASP A 68 -9.88 -8.95 -2.87
CA ASP A 68 -10.80 -7.94 -3.40
C ASP A 68 -11.41 -7.02 -2.32
N MET A 69 -11.25 -7.35 -1.04
CA MET A 69 -11.65 -6.49 0.07
C MET A 69 -10.83 -5.20 0.08
N THR A 70 -11.44 -4.11 0.51
CA THR A 70 -10.70 -2.92 0.93
C THR A 70 -9.91 -3.23 2.21
N VAL A 71 -8.92 -2.41 2.52
CA VAL A 71 -8.16 -2.53 3.79
C VAL A 71 -9.11 -2.38 4.99
N GLU A 72 -10.09 -1.48 4.91
CA GLU A 72 -11.11 -1.27 5.94
C GLU A 72 -11.99 -2.51 6.16
N ASP A 73 -12.48 -3.11 5.07
CA ASP A 73 -13.26 -4.36 5.15
C ASP A 73 -12.42 -5.51 5.70
N ALA A 74 -11.17 -5.63 5.24
CA ALA A 74 -10.25 -6.67 5.71
C ALA A 74 -9.89 -6.50 7.19
N GLN A 75 -9.73 -5.28 7.68
CA GLN A 75 -9.53 -4.99 9.10
C GLN A 75 -10.67 -5.57 9.95
N SER A 76 -11.91 -5.25 9.56
CA SER A 76 -13.11 -5.77 10.24
C SER A 76 -13.23 -7.29 10.13
N PHE A 77 -12.97 -7.85 8.95
CA PHE A 77 -13.06 -9.28 8.70
C PHE A 77 -12.05 -10.10 9.51
N PHE A 78 -10.82 -9.58 9.67
CA PHE A 78 -9.72 -10.22 10.40
C PHE A 78 -9.56 -9.72 11.83
N GLN A 79 -10.56 -9.08 12.42
CA GLN A 79 -10.50 -8.55 13.78
C GLN A 79 -9.99 -9.55 14.83
N ALA A 80 -10.34 -10.83 14.68
CA ALA A 80 -9.91 -11.92 15.58
C ALA A 80 -8.52 -12.51 15.24
N VAL A 81 -7.81 -11.95 14.23
CA VAL A 81 -6.48 -12.42 13.79
C VAL A 81 -5.46 -11.30 13.94
N PRO A 82 -4.80 -11.17 15.12
CA PRO A 82 -3.97 -10.01 15.46
C PRO A 82 -2.90 -9.70 14.42
N SER A 83 -2.19 -10.71 13.92
CA SER A 83 -1.10 -10.55 12.95
C SER A 83 -1.52 -9.96 11.60
N ILE A 84 -2.78 -10.09 11.21
CA ILE A 84 -3.35 -9.47 10.00
C ILE A 84 -3.93 -8.10 10.37
N ARG A 85 -4.71 -8.05 11.46
CA ARG A 85 -5.33 -6.81 11.93
C ARG A 85 -4.30 -5.69 12.11
N GLU A 86 -3.19 -5.93 12.79
CA GLU A 86 -2.12 -4.94 13.01
C GLU A 86 -1.58 -4.35 11.70
N LYS A 87 -1.49 -5.15 10.65
CA LYS A 87 -1.08 -4.67 9.32
C LYS A 87 -2.14 -3.81 8.65
N MET A 88 -3.42 -4.19 8.79
CA MET A 88 -4.53 -3.38 8.28
C MET A 88 -4.65 -2.07 9.06
N ASP A 89 -4.49 -2.13 10.39
CA ASP A 89 -4.47 -0.94 11.25
C ASP A 89 -3.36 0.04 10.82
N ALA A 90 -2.16 -0.45 10.52
CA ALA A 90 -1.06 0.39 10.04
C ALA A 90 -1.37 1.04 8.68
N LEU A 91 -2.05 0.35 7.77
CA LEU A 91 -2.51 0.92 6.50
C LEU A 91 -3.63 1.95 6.69
N MET A 92 -4.57 1.68 7.60
CA MET A 92 -5.63 2.63 7.96
C MET A 92 -5.07 3.94 8.52
N ARG A 93 -4.03 3.86 9.37
CA ARG A 93 -3.37 5.03 9.98
C ARG A 93 -2.73 5.97 8.95
N VAL A 94 -2.32 5.47 7.81
CA VAL A 94 -1.76 6.27 6.71
C VAL A 94 -2.79 6.65 5.64
N GLY A 95 -4.08 6.52 5.93
CA GLY A 95 -5.17 6.90 5.02
C GLY A 95 -5.36 5.97 3.81
N LEU A 96 -4.97 4.70 3.93
CA LEU A 96 -5.10 3.71 2.84
C LEU A 96 -6.24 2.70 3.07
N GLY A 97 -7.29 3.11 3.79
CA GLY A 97 -8.45 2.25 4.04
C GLY A 97 -9.19 1.81 2.78
N TYR A 98 -9.21 2.64 1.76
CA TYR A 98 -9.96 2.45 0.52
C TYR A 98 -9.27 1.55 -0.52
N ILE A 99 -7.96 1.31 -0.43
CA ILE A 99 -7.26 0.45 -1.39
C ILE A 99 -7.62 -1.02 -1.17
N LYS A 100 -7.60 -1.81 -2.23
CA LYS A 100 -7.81 -3.26 -2.12
C LYS A 100 -6.56 -3.96 -1.58
N VAL A 101 -6.75 -4.96 -0.72
CA VAL A 101 -5.65 -5.79 -0.17
C VAL A 101 -4.81 -6.43 -1.29
N GLY A 102 -5.45 -6.84 -2.37
CA GLY A 102 -4.81 -7.42 -3.55
C GLY A 102 -4.48 -6.43 -4.66
N GLN A 103 -4.51 -5.12 -4.40
CA GLN A 103 -4.22 -4.12 -5.43
C GLN A 103 -2.80 -4.27 -5.97
N GLN A 104 -2.66 -4.19 -7.30
CA GLN A 104 -1.35 -4.28 -7.95
C GLN A 104 -0.52 -3.02 -7.65
N ALA A 105 0.76 -3.19 -7.35
CA ALA A 105 1.64 -2.06 -7.05
C ALA A 105 1.74 -1.04 -8.20
N THR A 106 1.60 -1.51 -9.44
CA THR A 106 1.61 -0.66 -10.65
C THR A 106 0.39 0.23 -10.81
N THR A 107 -0.69 -0.03 -10.06
CA THR A 107 -1.92 0.78 -10.08
C THR A 107 -1.97 1.79 -8.92
N LEU A 108 -0.99 1.77 -8.03
CA LEU A 108 -0.85 2.74 -6.95
C LEU A 108 -0.25 4.03 -7.47
N SER A 109 -0.77 5.18 -7.02
CA SER A 109 -0.13 6.46 -7.19
C SER A 109 1.20 6.53 -6.42
N GLY A 110 2.07 7.48 -6.75
CA GLY A 110 3.34 7.69 -6.04
C GLY A 110 3.13 7.89 -4.54
N GLY A 111 2.16 8.73 -4.16
CA GLY A 111 1.81 8.97 -2.75
C GLY A 111 1.26 7.73 -2.05
N GLU A 112 0.40 6.93 -2.70
CA GLU A 112 -0.08 5.66 -2.13
C GLU A 112 1.05 4.66 -1.90
N ALA A 113 1.96 4.52 -2.87
CA ALA A 113 3.11 3.64 -2.75
C ALA A 113 4.05 4.06 -1.60
N GLN A 114 4.25 5.37 -1.38
CA GLN A 114 5.01 5.89 -0.25
C GLN A 114 4.31 5.57 1.07
N ARG A 115 2.99 5.77 1.17
CA ARG A 115 2.22 5.48 2.37
C ARG A 115 2.20 3.98 2.70
N VAL A 116 2.17 3.09 1.70
CA VAL A 116 2.36 1.65 1.92
C VAL A 116 3.73 1.34 2.53
N LYS A 117 4.80 1.99 2.05
CA LYS A 117 6.13 1.85 2.68
C LYS A 117 6.13 2.39 4.11
N LEU A 118 5.53 3.55 4.35
CA LEU A 118 5.43 4.17 5.67
C LEU A 118 4.67 3.26 6.65
N SER A 119 3.54 2.67 6.27
CA SER A 119 2.78 1.74 7.11
C SER A 119 3.62 0.53 7.55
N LYS A 120 4.51 0.05 6.68
CA LYS A 120 5.45 -1.02 7.01
C LYS A 120 6.47 -0.59 8.06
N GLU A 121 6.96 0.64 7.99
CA GLU A 121 7.90 1.19 8.99
C GLU A 121 7.21 1.37 10.35
N LEU A 122 5.96 1.84 10.39
CA LEU A 122 5.17 1.93 11.62
C LEU A 122 4.97 0.60 12.33
N SER A 123 4.98 -0.50 11.57
CA SER A 123 4.87 -1.85 12.15
C SER A 123 6.17 -2.37 12.74
N LYS A 124 7.28 -1.65 12.59
CA LYS A 124 8.59 -2.00 13.15
C LYS A 124 8.84 -1.28 14.47
N ARG A 125 9.69 -1.87 15.30
CA ARG A 125 10.19 -1.18 16.49
C ARG A 125 11.09 -0.03 16.05
N SER A 126 10.73 1.19 16.41
CA SER A 126 11.55 2.38 16.12
C SER A 126 12.89 2.31 16.83
N THR A 127 13.95 2.73 16.13
CA THR A 127 15.31 2.88 16.68
C THR A 127 15.61 4.32 17.09
N GLY A 128 14.75 5.28 16.72
CA GLY A 128 14.96 6.72 16.96
C GLY A 128 16.14 7.32 16.17
N ARG A 129 16.60 6.67 15.10
CA ARG A 129 17.76 7.10 14.30
C ARG A 129 17.52 6.95 12.80
N THR A 130 16.27 7.07 12.37
CA THR A 130 15.91 6.92 10.95
C THR A 130 15.62 8.28 10.35
N LEU A 131 16.12 8.52 9.14
CA LEU A 131 15.73 9.64 8.30
C LEU A 131 14.68 9.17 7.31
N TYR A 132 13.50 9.76 7.38
CA TYR A 132 12.42 9.56 6.41
C TYR A 132 12.40 10.73 5.44
N ILE A 133 12.41 10.46 4.15
CA ILE A 133 12.25 11.47 3.09
C ILE A 133 10.99 11.10 2.33
N LEU A 134 10.02 12.00 2.33
CA LEU A 134 8.71 11.84 1.72
C LEU A 134 8.53 12.93 0.66
N ASP A 135 8.11 12.52 -0.53
CA ASP A 135 7.87 13.40 -1.66
C ASP A 135 6.36 13.44 -1.96
N GLU A 136 5.74 14.59 -1.74
CA GLU A 136 4.31 14.85 -1.88
C GLU A 136 3.41 13.75 -1.28
N PRO A 137 3.60 13.36 -0.01
CA PRO A 137 2.87 12.22 0.57
C PRO A 137 1.36 12.47 0.72
N THR A 138 0.91 13.73 0.61
CA THR A 138 -0.51 14.10 0.69
C THR A 138 -1.25 14.03 -0.65
N THR A 139 -0.56 13.74 -1.74
CA THR A 139 -1.18 13.68 -3.06
C THR A 139 -2.35 12.69 -3.10
N GLY A 140 -3.52 13.18 -3.51
CA GLY A 140 -4.75 12.38 -3.61
C GLY A 140 -5.44 12.08 -2.27
N LEU A 141 -5.00 12.70 -1.17
CA LEU A 141 -5.64 12.56 0.13
C LEU A 141 -6.76 13.59 0.34
N HIS A 142 -7.84 13.14 0.97
CA HIS A 142 -8.83 14.03 1.57
C HIS A 142 -8.24 14.66 2.85
N PHE A 143 -8.71 15.86 3.25
CA PHE A 143 -8.17 16.60 4.40
C PHE A 143 -8.10 15.77 5.69
N GLU A 144 -9.09 14.91 5.94
CA GLU A 144 -9.10 14.04 7.13
C GLU A 144 -7.99 12.97 7.10
N ASP A 145 -7.64 12.48 5.91
CA ASP A 145 -6.53 11.54 5.76
C ASP A 145 -5.18 12.25 5.84
N VAL A 146 -5.09 13.54 5.42
CA VAL A 146 -3.93 14.39 5.69
C VAL A 146 -3.70 14.52 7.19
N ARG A 147 -4.75 14.77 7.97
CA ARG A 147 -4.68 14.86 9.43
C ARG A 147 -4.10 13.58 10.05
N LYS A 148 -4.62 12.40 9.66
CA LYS A 148 -4.12 11.11 10.12
C LYS A 148 -2.65 10.89 9.75
N LEU A 149 -2.27 11.25 8.51
CA LEU A 149 -0.88 11.17 8.07
C LEU A 149 0.04 12.04 8.92
N LEU A 150 -0.37 13.27 9.22
CA LEU A 150 0.40 14.17 10.08
C LEU A 150 0.58 13.62 11.50
N GLU A 151 -0.45 13.03 12.10
CA GLU A 151 -0.35 12.35 13.40
C GLU A 151 0.72 11.26 13.39
N VAL A 152 0.77 10.48 12.30
CA VAL A 152 1.79 9.43 12.12
C VAL A 152 3.19 10.03 11.97
N LEU A 153 3.35 11.11 11.20
CA LEU A 153 4.66 11.75 11.01
C LEU A 153 5.17 12.34 12.32
N HIS A 154 4.32 13.01 13.11
CA HIS A 154 4.67 13.51 14.43
C HIS A 154 5.07 12.38 15.38
N GLU A 155 4.34 11.26 15.40
CA GLU A 155 4.72 10.10 16.22
C GLU A 155 6.12 9.57 15.84
N LEU A 156 6.48 9.55 14.56
CA LEU A 156 7.83 9.15 14.15
C LEU A 156 8.90 10.12 14.65
N VAL A 157 8.62 11.43 14.62
CA VAL A 157 9.52 12.46 15.16
C VAL A 157 9.65 12.33 16.67
N ASP A 158 8.56 12.16 17.41
CA ASP A 158 8.53 11.96 18.85
C ASP A 158 9.32 10.74 19.32
N GLN A 159 9.42 9.72 18.45
CA GLN A 159 10.27 8.55 18.65
C GLN A 159 11.77 8.81 18.39
N GLY A 160 12.16 10.05 18.10
CA GLY A 160 13.54 10.48 17.86
C GLY A 160 14.03 10.38 16.42
N ASN A 161 13.13 10.11 15.45
CA ASN A 161 13.50 10.08 14.06
C ASN A 161 13.47 11.49 13.44
N THR A 162 14.06 11.62 12.25
CA THR A 162 14.00 12.84 11.44
C THR A 162 13.10 12.59 10.24
N VAL A 163 12.18 13.52 9.99
CA VAL A 163 11.27 13.46 8.83
C VAL A 163 11.48 14.70 7.97
N VAL A 164 11.81 14.51 6.71
CA VAL A 164 11.90 15.55 5.68
C VAL A 164 10.75 15.33 4.70
N VAL A 165 9.94 16.36 4.50
CA VAL A 165 8.78 16.29 3.60
C VAL A 165 8.92 17.35 2.53
N ILE A 166 8.84 16.94 1.27
CA ILE A 166 8.70 17.85 0.13
C ILE A 166 7.21 18.02 -0.10
N GLU A 167 6.69 19.22 0.11
CA GLU A 167 5.24 19.46 0.07
C GLU A 167 4.91 20.90 -0.32
N HIS A 168 3.72 21.08 -0.86
CA HIS A 168 3.08 22.36 -1.12
C HIS A 168 1.74 22.52 -0.38
N ASN A 169 1.31 21.48 0.33
CA ASN A 169 0.11 21.51 1.17
C ASN A 169 0.35 22.36 2.42
N LEU A 170 -0.40 23.46 2.57
CA LEU A 170 -0.23 24.41 3.67
C LEU A 170 -0.51 23.79 5.06
N ASP A 171 -1.36 22.78 5.15
CA ASP A 171 -1.63 22.13 6.43
C ASP A 171 -0.43 21.32 6.91
N VAL A 172 0.33 20.72 5.98
CA VAL A 172 1.62 20.06 6.29
C VAL A 172 2.68 21.09 6.65
N ILE A 173 2.83 22.14 5.84
CA ILE A 173 3.85 23.18 6.04
C ILE A 173 3.70 23.85 7.41
N LYS A 174 2.47 24.17 7.83
CA LYS A 174 2.18 24.79 9.12
C LYS A 174 2.55 23.94 10.33
N THR A 175 2.66 22.63 10.18
CA THR A 175 3.00 21.70 11.27
C THR A 175 4.49 21.39 11.37
N ALA A 176 5.30 21.88 10.41
CA ALA A 176 6.73 21.63 10.39
C ALA A 176 7.46 22.41 11.51
N ASP A 177 8.44 21.77 12.14
CA ASP A 177 9.35 22.41 13.11
C ASP A 177 10.33 23.35 12.42
N HIS A 178 10.70 23.03 11.15
CA HIS A 178 11.60 23.83 10.35
C HIS A 178 11.16 23.81 8.87
N ILE A 179 11.21 24.98 8.22
CA ILE A 179 10.84 25.15 6.82
C ILE A 179 12.07 25.57 6.04
N ILE A 180 12.30 24.92 4.90
CA ILE A 180 13.31 25.29 3.92
C ILE A 180 12.56 25.69 2.65
N ASP A 181 12.61 26.98 2.32
CA ASP A 181 12.09 27.50 1.06
C ASP A 181 13.23 27.58 0.04
N ILE A 182 13.03 26.94 -1.11
CA ILE A 182 14.05 26.93 -2.18
C ILE A 182 14.04 28.26 -2.97
N GLY A 183 13.05 29.09 -2.71
CA GLY A 183 12.94 30.43 -3.28
C GLY A 183 12.29 30.46 -4.67
N PRO A 184 12.13 31.70 -5.25
CA PRO A 184 11.45 31.87 -6.55
C PRO A 184 12.27 31.35 -7.73
N GLU A 185 13.57 31.14 -7.56
CA GLU A 185 14.48 30.62 -8.58
C GLU A 185 15.17 29.34 -8.11
N GLY A 186 15.46 28.42 -9.04
CA GLY A 186 16.20 27.20 -8.75
C GLY A 186 17.72 27.39 -8.83
N GLY A 187 18.49 26.40 -8.31
CA GLY A 187 19.96 26.41 -8.37
C GLY A 187 20.60 27.49 -7.48
N ASP A 188 21.64 28.16 -7.97
CA ASP A 188 22.44 29.16 -7.21
C ASP A 188 21.64 30.42 -6.82
N GLY A 189 20.52 30.68 -7.47
CA GLY A 189 19.61 31.79 -7.16
C GLY A 189 18.46 31.46 -6.23
N GLY A 190 18.29 30.18 -5.86
CA GLY A 190 17.24 29.69 -4.99
C GLY A 190 17.73 29.47 -3.56
N GLY A 191 16.75 29.26 -2.66
CA GLY A 191 17.01 28.90 -1.27
C GLY A 191 17.13 30.10 -0.32
N GLN A 192 16.14 30.23 0.58
CA GLN A 192 16.13 31.19 1.70
C GLN A 192 15.92 30.46 3.02
#